data_627001b2a09eb783eff254cc916b4ddb
#
_entry.id   627001b2a09eb783eff254cc916b4ddb
#
_cell.length_a   1.000
_cell.length_b   1.000
_cell.length_c   1.000
_cell.angle_alpha   90.00
_cell.angle_beta   90.00
_cell.angle_gamma   90.00
#
_symmetry.space_group_name_H-M   'P 1'
#
loop_
_entity.id
_entity.type
_entity.pdbx_description
1 polymer ?
#
loop_
_entity_poly.entity_id
_entity_poly.type
_entity_poly.pdbx_seq_one_letter_code
_entity_poly.pdbx_strand_id
1 'polypeptide(L)'
;MRCTPIFMTAIHITDIEAAINHWRQRLPSSAGMALAPQVQALAEVYALMVYRHEDTVEEACLPLEALDAWLGWYDTTPDTPCIAICSTSQGDDLCKGCGRTFDEVQHWPAMGPAAKRQVWRRITLEHTAWRFTRYAERAAEGGASA
;
A
#
# COMPACT_ATOMS: atom_id res chain seq x y z
N MET A 1 -4.63 -20.01 15.51
CA MET A 1 -5.70 -19.94 14.51
C MET A 1 -5.09 -19.58 13.16
N ARG A 2 -5.26 -20.41 12.17
CA ARG A 2 -4.89 -20.06 10.81
C ARG A 2 -6.04 -19.29 10.18
N CYS A 3 -5.85 -18.01 9.91
CA CYS A 3 -6.76 -17.27 9.04
C CYS A 3 -6.56 -17.78 7.62
N THR A 4 -7.52 -18.53 7.09
CA THR A 4 -7.48 -19.00 5.69
C THR A 4 -8.13 -17.95 4.80
N PRO A 5 -7.37 -17.25 3.96
CA PRO A 5 -7.95 -16.26 3.06
C PRO A 5 -8.58 -16.93 1.85
N ILE A 6 -9.79 -16.52 1.50
CA ILE A 6 -10.42 -16.87 0.22
C ILE A 6 -9.84 -16.02 -0.92
N PHE A 7 -9.27 -14.88 -0.60
CA PHE A 7 -8.50 -14.00 -1.50
C PHE A 7 -7.25 -13.51 -0.77
N MET A 8 -6.18 -13.23 -1.50
CA MET A 8 -4.93 -12.72 -0.93
C MET A 8 -5.17 -11.32 -0.34
N THR A 9 -5.46 -11.28 0.96
CA THR A 9 -5.71 -10.05 1.74
C THR A 9 -4.56 -9.74 2.68
N ALA A 10 -3.35 -10.16 2.31
CA ALA A 10 -2.16 -9.95 3.11
C ALA A 10 -1.63 -8.52 2.96
N ILE A 11 -1.39 -7.86 4.09
CA ILE A 11 -0.78 -6.54 4.16
C ILE A 11 0.73 -6.71 4.35
N HIS A 12 1.51 -6.06 3.50
CA HIS A 12 2.97 -6.10 3.62
C HIS A 12 3.46 -5.18 4.74
N ILE A 13 4.56 -5.57 5.39
CA ILE A 13 5.14 -4.84 6.51
C ILE A 13 5.45 -3.36 6.17
N THR A 14 5.86 -3.09 4.93
CA THR A 14 6.11 -1.71 4.47
C THR A 14 4.87 -0.84 4.48
N ASP A 15 3.68 -1.41 4.27
CA ASP A 15 2.42 -0.68 4.35
C ASP A 15 2.01 -0.42 5.81
N ILE A 16 2.36 -1.32 6.72
CA ILE A 16 2.22 -1.08 8.17
C ILE A 16 3.15 0.06 8.60
N GLU A 17 4.41 0.05 8.16
CA GLU A 17 5.35 1.15 8.43
C GLU A 17 4.84 2.49 7.90
N ALA A 18 4.32 2.52 6.67
CA ALA A 18 3.78 3.73 6.07
C ALA A 18 2.59 4.28 6.88
N ALA A 19 1.69 3.41 7.33
CA ALA A 19 0.57 3.80 8.19
C ALA A 19 1.04 4.34 9.55
N ILE A 20 2.04 3.70 10.18
CA ILE A 20 2.65 4.18 11.42
C ILE A 20 3.21 5.59 11.23
N ASN A 21 4.00 5.81 10.19
CA ASN A 21 4.61 7.11 9.89
C ASN A 21 3.56 8.19 9.64
N HIS A 22 2.49 7.84 8.91
CA HIS A 22 1.36 8.74 8.67
C HIS A 22 0.73 9.24 9.97
N TRP A 23 0.40 8.33 10.89
CA TRP A 23 -0.22 8.70 12.16
C TRP A 23 0.73 9.41 13.10
N ARG A 24 2.02 9.05 13.09
CA ARG A 24 3.05 9.78 13.88
C ARG A 24 3.18 11.24 13.47
N GLN A 25 3.06 11.53 12.18
CA GLN A 25 3.11 12.89 11.67
C GLN A 25 1.85 13.69 12.01
N ARG A 26 0.69 13.03 11.98
CA ARG A 26 -0.60 13.68 12.26
C ARG A 26 -0.90 13.82 13.76
N LEU A 27 -0.45 12.86 14.55
CA LEU A 27 -0.71 12.78 15.98
C LEU A 27 0.62 12.67 16.72
N PRO A 28 1.45 13.74 16.70
CA PRO A 28 2.74 13.68 17.39
C PRO A 28 2.52 13.55 18.89
N SER A 29 3.26 12.61 19.51
CA SER A 29 3.26 12.49 20.96
C SER A 29 3.97 13.71 21.55
N SER A 30 3.37 14.35 22.53
CA SER A 30 4.05 15.33 23.33
C SER A 30 5.13 14.65 24.19
N ALA A 31 6.23 15.37 24.47
CA ALA A 31 7.36 14.82 25.18
C ALA A 31 6.95 14.12 26.49
N GLY A 32 7.34 12.84 26.63
CA GLY A 32 7.05 12.02 27.82
C GLY A 32 5.66 11.39 27.86
N MET A 33 4.85 11.54 26.83
CA MET A 33 3.51 10.98 26.77
C MET A 33 3.45 9.68 26.00
N ALA A 34 2.40 8.88 26.25
CA ALA A 34 2.12 7.66 25.52
C ALA A 34 1.89 7.94 24.02
N LEU A 35 2.19 6.94 23.19
CA LEU A 35 1.89 6.99 21.75
C LEU A 35 0.38 7.18 21.53
N ALA A 36 0.02 7.83 20.43
CA ALA A 36 -1.36 7.89 19.99
C ALA A 36 -1.91 6.47 19.78
N PRO A 37 -3.21 6.21 20.07
CA PRO A 37 -3.77 4.86 19.97
C PRO A 37 -3.56 4.20 18.61
N GLN A 38 -3.66 4.95 17.52
CA GLN A 38 -3.43 4.47 16.16
C GLN A 38 -1.99 3.99 15.96
N VAL A 39 -1.04 4.77 16.45
CA VAL A 39 0.39 4.43 16.36
C VAL A 39 0.70 3.20 17.21
N GLN A 40 0.17 3.16 18.43
CA GLN A 40 0.39 2.03 19.34
C GLN A 40 -0.15 0.72 18.76
N ALA A 41 -1.39 0.73 18.26
CA ALA A 41 -2.03 -0.45 17.70
C ALA A 41 -1.24 -1.01 16.51
N LEU A 42 -0.81 -0.15 15.59
CA LEU A 42 -0.01 -0.56 14.44
C LEU A 42 1.41 -0.98 14.83
N ALA A 43 2.02 -0.31 15.80
CA ALA A 43 3.35 -0.65 16.28
C ALA A 43 3.40 -2.04 16.94
N GLU A 44 2.35 -2.45 17.64
CA GLU A 44 2.22 -3.80 18.21
C GLU A 44 2.17 -4.86 17.12
N VAL A 45 1.41 -4.62 16.05
CA VAL A 45 1.39 -5.51 14.87
C VAL A 45 2.76 -5.59 14.22
N TYR A 46 3.40 -4.44 14.00
CA TYR A 46 4.73 -4.37 13.41
C TYR A 46 5.76 -5.14 14.24
N ALA A 47 5.75 -4.96 15.56
CA ALA A 47 6.66 -5.65 16.47
C ALA A 47 6.49 -7.18 16.41
N LEU A 48 5.26 -7.67 16.35
CA LEU A 48 4.97 -9.10 16.18
C LEU A 48 5.47 -9.64 14.85
N MET A 49 5.28 -8.89 13.77
CA MET A 49 5.77 -9.29 12.45
C MET A 49 7.30 -9.39 12.44
N VAL A 50 7.99 -8.41 12.99
CA VAL A 50 9.45 -8.42 13.12
C VAL A 50 9.92 -9.59 13.98
N TYR A 51 9.30 -9.81 15.13
CA TYR A 51 9.62 -10.90 16.03
C TYR A 51 9.47 -12.27 15.38
N ARG A 52 8.42 -12.45 14.56
CA ARG A 52 8.12 -13.70 13.86
C ARG A 52 8.84 -13.85 12.52
N HIS A 53 9.60 -12.84 12.09
CA HIS A 53 10.23 -12.77 10.77
C HIS A 53 9.19 -12.91 9.62
N GLU A 54 8.03 -12.30 9.78
CA GLU A 54 6.95 -12.29 8.80
C GLU A 54 6.92 -10.96 8.05
N ASP A 55 6.91 -11.02 6.72
CA ASP A 55 6.85 -9.83 5.87
C ASP A 55 5.40 -9.39 5.59
N THR A 56 4.44 -10.26 5.85
CA THR A 56 3.03 -10.02 5.59
C THR A 56 2.18 -10.45 6.77
N VAL A 57 1.02 -9.79 6.91
CA VAL A 57 -0.01 -10.15 7.89
C VAL A 57 -1.37 -10.15 7.19
N GLU A 58 -2.21 -11.14 7.47
CA GLU A 58 -3.57 -11.17 6.95
C GLU A 58 -4.41 -10.04 7.55
N GLU A 59 -5.14 -9.33 6.71
CA GLU A 59 -6.07 -8.26 7.14
C GLU A 59 -7.03 -8.76 8.22
N ALA A 60 -7.56 -9.97 8.05
CA ALA A 60 -8.48 -10.59 9.02
C ALA A 60 -7.83 -10.94 10.37
N CYS A 61 -6.51 -10.97 10.44
CA CYS A 61 -5.75 -11.26 11.67
C CYS A 61 -5.37 -9.99 12.45
N LEU A 62 -5.64 -8.80 11.92
CA LEU A 62 -5.35 -7.55 12.62
C LEU A 62 -6.37 -7.31 13.74
N PRO A 63 -5.93 -6.84 14.93
CA PRO A 63 -6.84 -6.27 15.91
C PRO A 63 -7.65 -5.13 15.29
N LEU A 64 -8.88 -4.93 15.75
CA LEU A 64 -9.80 -3.94 15.18
C LEU A 64 -9.20 -2.53 15.15
N GLU A 65 -8.55 -2.12 16.22
CA GLU A 65 -7.91 -0.80 16.31
C GLU A 65 -6.78 -0.63 15.29
N ALA A 66 -5.99 -1.67 15.07
CA ALA A 66 -4.93 -1.66 14.07
C ALA A 66 -5.50 -1.63 12.65
N LEU A 67 -6.54 -2.40 12.39
CA LEU A 67 -7.22 -2.40 11.10
C LEU A 67 -7.83 -1.03 10.79
N ASP A 68 -8.54 -0.43 11.73
CA ASP A 68 -9.12 0.91 11.58
C ASP A 68 -8.05 1.96 11.31
N ALA A 69 -6.93 1.89 12.02
CA ALA A 69 -5.80 2.80 11.80
C ALA A 69 -5.16 2.61 10.41
N TRP A 70 -5.00 1.37 9.96
CA TRP A 70 -4.46 1.06 8.64
C TRP A 70 -5.40 1.52 7.53
N LEU A 71 -6.71 1.26 7.65
CA LEU A 71 -7.72 1.72 6.69
C LEU A 71 -7.80 3.26 6.64
N GLY A 72 -7.68 3.93 7.78
CA GLY A 72 -7.62 5.38 7.84
C GLY A 72 -6.44 5.96 7.07
N TRP A 73 -5.28 5.32 7.16
CA TRP A 73 -4.13 5.66 6.32
C TRP A 73 -4.42 5.34 4.84
N TYR A 74 -4.94 4.14 4.54
CA TYR A 74 -5.24 3.72 3.17
C TYR A 74 -6.14 4.73 2.45
N ASP A 75 -7.15 5.26 3.12
CA ASP A 75 -8.08 6.24 2.56
C ASP A 75 -7.40 7.56 2.13
N THR A 76 -6.19 7.83 2.61
CA THR A 76 -5.39 8.98 2.19
C THR A 76 -4.55 8.71 0.94
N THR A 77 -4.43 7.45 0.53
CA THR A 77 -3.64 7.03 -0.64
C THR A 77 -4.48 7.09 -1.92
N PRO A 78 -3.84 7.24 -3.12
CA PRO A 78 -4.57 7.15 -4.38
C PRO A 78 -5.21 5.77 -4.54
N ASP A 79 -6.48 5.73 -4.97
CA ASP A 79 -7.19 4.46 -5.16
C ASP A 79 -6.63 3.66 -6.34
N THR A 80 -6.34 4.32 -7.46
CA THR A 80 -5.94 3.63 -8.69
C THR A 80 -4.69 4.25 -9.32
N PRO A 81 -3.75 3.42 -9.84
CA PRO A 81 -2.61 3.90 -10.60
C PRO A 81 -2.96 4.36 -12.03
N CYS A 82 -4.21 4.27 -12.44
CA CYS A 82 -4.65 4.60 -13.80
C CYS A 82 -4.32 6.04 -14.18
N ILE A 83 -3.78 6.22 -15.39
CA ILE A 83 -3.51 7.54 -15.99
C ILE A 83 -4.47 7.86 -17.15
N ALA A 84 -5.62 7.19 -17.20
CA ALA A 84 -6.63 7.28 -18.23
C ALA A 84 -6.21 6.76 -19.63
N ILE A 85 -5.08 6.09 -19.72
CA ILE A 85 -4.62 5.38 -20.93
C ILE A 85 -4.49 3.91 -20.55
N CYS A 86 -5.33 3.04 -21.18
CA CYS A 86 -5.36 1.63 -20.89
C CYS A 86 -4.98 0.81 -22.13
N SER A 87 -3.73 0.31 -22.15
CA SER A 87 -3.27 -0.51 -23.28
C SER A 87 -3.75 -1.96 -23.22
N THR A 88 -4.30 -2.42 -22.09
CA THR A 88 -4.89 -3.76 -21.99
C THR A 88 -6.14 -3.89 -22.84
N SER A 89 -6.83 -2.80 -23.10
CA SER A 89 -7.98 -2.78 -24.05
C SER A 89 -7.56 -3.03 -25.49
N GLN A 90 -6.27 -2.93 -25.79
CA GLN A 90 -5.69 -3.16 -27.11
C GLN A 90 -4.91 -4.48 -27.19
N GLY A 91 -5.02 -5.33 -26.17
CA GLY A 91 -4.46 -6.67 -26.15
C GLY A 91 -3.15 -6.82 -25.38
N ASP A 92 -2.65 -5.79 -24.71
CA ASP A 92 -1.48 -5.92 -23.84
C ASP A 92 -1.82 -6.67 -22.54
N ASP A 93 -0.96 -7.58 -22.12
CA ASP A 93 -1.12 -8.33 -20.87
C ASP A 93 -0.97 -7.42 -19.64
N LEU A 94 -0.08 -6.44 -19.73
CA LEU A 94 0.12 -5.41 -18.71
C LEU A 94 -0.15 -4.04 -19.32
N CYS A 95 -0.89 -3.21 -18.59
CA CYS A 95 -1.11 -1.83 -19.00
C CYS A 95 0.20 -1.04 -18.98
N LYS A 96 0.65 -0.54 -20.11
CA LYS A 96 1.88 0.26 -20.23
C LYS A 96 1.78 1.58 -19.45
N GLY A 97 0.57 2.09 -19.27
CA GLY A 97 0.34 3.32 -18.52
C GLY A 97 0.50 3.16 -17.02
N CYS A 98 -0.01 2.09 -16.42
CA CYS A 98 -0.07 1.92 -14.98
C CYS A 98 0.49 0.61 -14.43
N GLY A 99 0.78 -0.38 -15.28
CA GLY A 99 1.39 -1.65 -14.86
C GLY A 99 0.43 -2.70 -14.35
N ARG A 100 -0.89 -2.44 -14.35
CA ARG A 100 -1.87 -3.45 -13.95
C ARG A 100 -2.09 -4.48 -15.06
N THR A 101 -2.40 -5.72 -14.67
CA THR A 101 -2.88 -6.73 -15.62
C THR A 101 -4.30 -6.41 -16.07
N PHE A 102 -4.74 -7.02 -17.18
CA PHE A 102 -6.11 -6.91 -17.65
C PHE A 102 -7.12 -7.33 -16.58
N ASP A 103 -6.88 -8.45 -15.90
CA ASP A 103 -7.74 -8.93 -14.82
C ASP A 103 -7.81 -7.95 -13.65
N GLU A 104 -6.69 -7.37 -13.26
CA GLU A 104 -6.64 -6.36 -12.20
C GLU A 104 -7.42 -5.10 -12.56
N VAL A 105 -7.33 -4.65 -13.81
CA VAL A 105 -8.11 -3.52 -14.31
C VAL A 105 -9.62 -3.81 -14.22
N GLN A 106 -10.04 -5.00 -14.68
CA GLN A 106 -11.44 -5.38 -14.66
C GLN A 106 -12.01 -5.57 -13.27
N HIS A 107 -11.25 -6.18 -12.36
CA HIS A 107 -11.71 -6.50 -11.02
C HIS A 107 -11.40 -5.41 -9.98
N TRP A 108 -10.75 -4.33 -10.39
CA TRP A 108 -10.33 -3.27 -9.47
C TRP A 108 -11.42 -2.76 -8.53
N PRO A 109 -12.65 -2.47 -9.01
CA PRO A 109 -13.71 -1.99 -8.12
C PRO A 109 -14.13 -3.01 -7.06
N ALA A 110 -13.92 -4.31 -7.32
CA ALA A 110 -14.27 -5.39 -6.39
C ALA A 110 -13.11 -5.78 -5.47
N MET A 111 -11.89 -5.27 -5.72
CA MET A 111 -10.71 -5.57 -4.91
C MET A 111 -10.74 -4.79 -3.59
N GLY A 112 -10.36 -5.47 -2.51
CA GLY A 112 -10.19 -4.82 -1.21
C GLY A 112 -8.88 -4.03 -1.10
N PRO A 113 -8.74 -3.19 -0.06
CA PRO A 113 -7.56 -2.35 0.16
C PRO A 113 -6.23 -3.10 0.16
N ALA A 114 -6.14 -4.22 0.86
CA ALA A 114 -4.92 -5.02 0.94
C ALA A 114 -4.49 -5.55 -0.43
N ALA A 115 -5.44 -6.07 -1.23
CA ALA A 115 -5.18 -6.56 -2.58
C ALA A 115 -4.70 -5.44 -3.52
N LYS A 116 -5.32 -4.26 -3.44
CA LYS A 116 -4.91 -3.08 -4.21
C LYS A 116 -3.50 -2.63 -3.84
N ARG A 117 -3.15 -2.63 -2.56
CA ARG A 117 -1.80 -2.27 -2.10
C ARG A 117 -0.75 -3.25 -2.58
N GLN A 118 -1.05 -4.53 -2.69
CA GLN A 118 -0.15 -5.51 -3.29
C GLN A 118 0.16 -5.19 -4.76
N VAL A 119 -0.86 -4.81 -5.52
CA VAL A 119 -0.68 -4.40 -6.92
C VAL A 119 0.18 -3.14 -7.02
N TRP A 120 -0.10 -2.12 -6.21
CA TRP A 120 0.71 -0.91 -6.13
C TRP A 120 2.17 -1.22 -5.81
N ARG A 121 2.42 -2.10 -4.85
CA ARG A 121 3.77 -2.49 -4.45
C ARG A 121 4.50 -3.20 -5.59
N ARG A 122 3.85 -4.13 -6.28
CA ARG A 122 4.43 -4.81 -7.45
C ARG A 122 4.81 -3.81 -8.53
N ILE A 123 3.90 -2.93 -8.90
CA ILE A 123 4.13 -1.90 -9.94
C ILE A 123 5.33 -1.02 -9.56
N THR A 124 5.40 -0.60 -8.31
CA THR A 124 6.49 0.25 -7.82
C THR A 124 7.83 -0.46 -7.85
N LEU A 125 7.87 -1.75 -7.47
CA LEU A 125 9.10 -2.53 -7.45
C LEU A 125 9.60 -2.90 -8.85
N GLU A 126 8.70 -3.24 -9.75
CA GLU A 126 9.07 -3.69 -11.10
C GLU A 126 9.40 -2.55 -12.05
N HIS A 127 8.94 -1.33 -11.77
CA HIS A 127 9.15 -0.14 -12.61
C HIS A 127 8.79 -0.35 -14.09
N THR A 128 7.85 -1.26 -14.37
CA THR A 128 7.46 -1.61 -15.74
C THR A 128 6.43 -0.66 -16.34
N ALA A 129 5.77 0.13 -15.51
CA ALA A 129 4.77 1.08 -15.95
C ALA A 129 5.43 2.35 -16.51
N TRP A 130 5.02 2.73 -17.71
CA TRP A 130 5.48 3.93 -18.38
C TRP A 130 5.33 5.21 -17.54
N ARG A 131 4.24 5.31 -16.81
CA ARG A 131 3.98 6.41 -15.88
C ARG A 131 5.10 6.57 -14.85
N PHE A 132 5.54 5.47 -14.23
CA PHE A 132 6.54 5.50 -13.18
C PHE A 132 7.93 5.84 -13.72
N THR A 133 8.28 5.30 -14.87
CA THR A 133 9.55 5.60 -15.53
C THR A 133 9.65 7.09 -15.88
N ARG A 134 8.65 7.63 -16.58
CA ARG A 134 8.64 9.05 -16.95
C ARG A 134 8.50 9.99 -15.78
N TYR A 135 7.75 9.58 -14.76
CA TYR A 135 7.64 10.39 -13.54
C TYR A 135 8.99 10.49 -12.82
N ALA A 136 9.72 9.40 -12.71
CA ALA A 136 11.05 9.37 -12.11
C ALA A 136 12.05 10.23 -12.90
N GLU A 137 12.01 10.14 -14.24
CA GLU A 137 12.83 10.97 -15.14
C GLU A 137 12.51 12.45 -14.95
N ARG A 138 11.26 12.84 -14.96
CA ARG A 138 10.82 14.23 -14.75
C ARG A 138 11.17 14.74 -13.36
N ALA A 139 11.04 13.91 -12.32
CA ALA A 139 11.41 14.28 -10.97
C ALA A 139 12.93 14.53 -10.87
N ALA A 140 13.74 13.73 -11.54
CA ALA A 140 15.19 13.94 -11.63
C ALA A 140 15.55 15.23 -12.37
N GLU A 141 14.86 15.54 -13.48
CA GLU A 141 15.04 16.78 -14.23
C GLU A 141 14.61 18.01 -13.41
N GLY A 142 13.47 17.93 -12.72
CA GLY A 142 12.96 19.01 -11.85
C GLY A 142 13.87 19.27 -10.65
N GLY A 143 14.54 18.26 -10.12
CA GLY A 143 15.52 18.38 -9.04
C GLY A 143 16.84 19.03 -9.49
N ALA A 144 17.17 18.91 -10.78
CA ALA A 144 18.40 19.51 -11.35
C ALA A 144 18.26 21.00 -11.68
N SER A 145 17.04 21.55 -11.71
CA SER A 145 16.77 22.95 -12.06
C SER A 145 16.51 23.86 -10.85
N ALA A 146 16.69 23.35 -9.67
CA ALA A 146 16.50 24.13 -8.44
C ALA A 146 17.83 24.67 -7.93
#